data_add92351650daf0071a007d2e01299c2
#
_entry.id   add92351650daf0071a007d2e01299c2
#
_cell.length_a   1.000
_cell.length_b   1.000
_cell.length_c   1.000
_cell.angle_alpha   90.00
_cell.angle_beta   90.00
_cell.angle_gamma   90.00
#
_symmetry.space_group_name_H-M   'P 1'
#
loop_
_entity.id
_entity.type
_entity.pdbx_description
1 polymer ?
#
loop_
_entity_poly.entity_id
_entity_poly.type
_entity_poly.pdbx_seq_one_letter_code
_entity_poly.pdbx_strand_id
1 'polypeptide(L)'
;MLFRSGCIQSQSCHTDRCPTGIATQDPARWRSLDIPDKATRVYQFHQNTLRGLRDLLCAAGLEHPEQIDPEHVLRRVSQVEVRSLGALYRFLRPGELVSGIPEHAVFKSFWDASRADSFSMK
;
A
#
# COMPACT_ATOMS: atom_id res chain seq x y z
N MET A 1 -1.92 4.55 9.40
CA MET A 1 -1.98 3.69 10.60
C MET A 1 -1.04 4.18 11.71
N LEU A 2 0.22 4.52 11.45
CA LEU A 2 1.25 4.92 12.44
C LEU A 2 0.79 6.02 13.42
N PHE A 3 0.09 7.05 12.95
CA PHE A 3 -0.42 8.12 13.82
C PHE A 3 -1.39 7.62 14.89
N ARG A 4 -2.19 6.60 14.61
CA ARG A 4 -3.14 6.05 15.58
C ARG A 4 -2.45 5.26 16.68
N SER A 5 -1.27 4.70 16.39
CA SER A 5 -0.43 4.08 17.42
C SER A 5 0.30 5.10 18.31
N GLY A 6 0.30 6.40 17.95
CA GLY A 6 0.95 7.47 18.71
C GLY A 6 2.24 8.00 18.06
N CYS A 7 2.45 7.79 16.77
CA CYS A 7 3.58 8.36 16.03
C CYS A 7 3.50 9.89 16.00
N ILE A 8 4.60 10.55 16.36
CA ILE A 8 4.76 12.00 16.33
C ILE A 8 5.62 12.48 15.15
N GLN A 9 5.86 11.62 14.16
CA GLN A 9 6.69 11.93 12.99
C GLN A 9 8.13 12.37 13.31
N SER A 10 8.74 11.81 14.34
CA SER A 10 10.14 12.12 14.70
C SER A 10 11.16 11.69 13.61
N GLN A 11 10.73 10.90 12.62
CA GLN A 11 11.53 10.35 11.52
C GLN A 11 12.78 9.54 11.96
N SER A 12 12.78 9.10 13.22
CA SER A 12 13.87 8.34 13.85
C SER A 12 13.62 6.82 13.87
N CYS A 13 12.68 6.32 13.04
CA CYS A 13 12.23 4.92 13.08
C CYS A 13 13.35 3.92 12.79
N HIS A 14 14.31 4.29 11.96
CA HIS A 14 15.44 3.44 11.56
C HIS A 14 16.58 3.39 12.58
N THR A 15 16.53 4.22 13.64
CA THR A 15 17.63 4.37 14.61
C THR A 15 17.42 3.60 15.90
N ASP A 16 16.29 2.89 16.04
CA ASP A 16 15.83 2.27 17.31
C ASP A 16 15.59 3.28 18.46
N ARG A 17 15.53 4.58 18.16
CA ARG A 17 15.38 5.67 19.14
C ARG A 17 14.04 6.37 19.06
N CYS A 18 12.99 5.66 18.62
CA CYS A 18 11.65 6.24 18.55
C CYS A 18 11.23 6.75 19.94
N PRO A 19 10.94 8.06 20.08
CA PRO A 19 10.62 8.64 21.38
C PRO A 19 9.28 8.19 21.95
N THR A 20 8.38 7.71 21.11
CA THR A 20 7.05 7.24 21.51
C THR A 20 6.98 5.73 21.72
N GLY A 21 8.08 5.00 21.57
CA GLY A 21 8.12 3.57 21.79
C GLY A 21 7.58 2.69 20.65
N ILE A 22 7.04 3.27 19.57
CA ILE A 22 6.35 2.51 18.51
C ILE A 22 7.33 1.76 17.60
N ALA A 23 8.47 2.39 17.28
CA ALA A 23 9.48 1.85 16.38
C ALA A 23 10.83 1.73 17.11
N THR A 24 10.84 0.94 18.17
CA THR A 24 12.03 0.67 18.98
C THR A 24 11.92 -0.68 19.69
N GLN A 25 13.05 -1.32 19.90
CA GLN A 25 13.17 -2.52 20.74
C GLN A 25 13.63 -2.16 22.19
N ASP A 26 13.92 -0.88 22.45
CA ASP A 26 14.33 -0.41 23.78
C ASP A 26 13.17 -0.53 24.79
N PRO A 27 13.30 -1.39 25.84
CA PRO A 27 12.26 -1.58 26.84
C PRO A 27 11.93 -0.31 27.63
N ALA A 28 12.89 0.60 27.80
CA ALA A 28 12.64 1.86 28.51
C ALA A 28 11.68 2.77 27.73
N ARG A 29 11.63 2.62 26.41
CA ARG A 29 10.80 3.42 25.52
C ARG A 29 9.44 2.77 25.25
N TRP A 30 9.40 1.48 24.89
CA TRP A 30 8.11 0.86 24.55
C TRP A 30 7.22 0.56 25.76
N ARG A 31 7.76 0.53 26.98
CA ARG A 31 6.96 0.41 28.22
C ARG A 31 5.95 1.54 28.41
N SER A 32 6.18 2.69 27.80
CA SER A 32 5.25 3.84 27.85
C SER A 32 4.02 3.67 26.96
N LEU A 33 3.97 2.64 26.11
CA LEU A 33 2.82 2.37 25.26
C LEU A 33 1.66 1.78 26.08
N ASP A 34 0.55 2.49 26.11
CA ASP A 34 -0.73 1.96 26.59
C ASP A 34 -1.31 1.06 25.49
N ILE A 35 -1.07 -0.25 25.61
CA ILE A 35 -1.46 -1.22 24.58
C ILE A 35 -2.99 -1.27 24.39
N PRO A 36 -3.84 -1.33 25.45
CA PRO A 36 -5.29 -1.32 25.29
C PRO A 36 -5.82 -0.09 24.55
N ASP A 37 -5.35 1.12 24.90
CA ASP A 37 -5.72 2.35 24.20
C ASP A 37 -5.29 2.30 22.73
N LYS A 38 -4.03 1.91 22.46
CA LYS A 38 -3.52 1.86 21.09
C LYS A 38 -4.26 0.81 20.24
N ALA A 39 -4.54 -0.36 20.80
CA ALA A 39 -5.33 -1.39 20.11
C ALA A 39 -6.71 -0.89 19.73
N THR A 40 -7.41 -0.25 20.65
CA THR A 40 -8.73 0.34 20.40
C THR A 40 -8.68 1.41 19.30
N ARG A 41 -7.70 2.31 19.35
CA ARG A 41 -7.54 3.37 18.34
C ARG A 41 -7.23 2.80 16.95
N VAL A 42 -6.38 1.78 16.86
CA VAL A 42 -6.07 1.11 15.58
C VAL A 42 -7.30 0.37 15.06
N TYR A 43 -8.04 -0.32 15.91
CA TYR A 43 -9.27 -0.99 15.53
C TYR A 43 -10.30 -0.01 14.95
N GLN A 44 -10.58 1.09 15.65
CA GLN A 44 -11.52 2.11 15.18
C GLN A 44 -11.08 2.75 13.86
N PHE A 45 -9.80 3.03 13.72
CA PHE A 45 -9.25 3.54 12.46
C PHE A 45 -9.47 2.54 11.32
N HIS A 46 -9.19 1.26 11.55
CA HIS A 46 -9.39 0.21 10.57
C HIS A 46 -10.87 0.08 10.16
N GLN A 47 -11.79 0.06 11.13
CA GLN A 47 -13.23 0.00 10.86
C GLN A 47 -13.71 1.20 10.02
N ASN A 48 -13.24 2.40 10.34
CA ASN A 48 -13.58 3.59 9.57
C ASN A 48 -12.99 3.54 8.14
N THR A 49 -11.78 2.99 7.98
CA THR A 49 -11.16 2.79 6.66
C THR A 49 -11.96 1.80 5.81
N LEU A 50 -12.39 0.68 6.40
CA LEU A 50 -13.23 -0.31 5.72
C LEU A 50 -14.60 0.26 5.34
N ARG A 51 -15.19 1.09 6.22
CA ARG A 51 -16.45 1.79 5.90
C ARG A 51 -16.27 2.72 4.71
N GLY A 52 -15.21 3.55 4.71
CA GLY A 52 -14.91 4.42 3.58
C GLY A 52 -14.65 3.65 2.28
N LEU A 53 -13.94 2.52 2.34
CA LEU A 53 -13.77 1.64 1.18
C LEU A 53 -15.11 1.12 0.66
N ARG A 54 -15.98 0.64 1.54
CA ARG A 54 -17.31 0.16 1.15
C ARG A 54 -18.13 1.26 0.49
N ASP A 55 -18.10 2.48 1.04
CA ASP A 55 -18.84 3.61 0.47
C ASP A 55 -18.34 3.93 -0.96
N LEU A 56 -17.02 3.86 -1.20
CA LEU A 56 -16.44 4.04 -2.53
C LEU A 56 -16.84 2.92 -3.50
N LEU A 57 -16.84 1.66 -3.05
CA LEU A 57 -17.28 0.51 -3.84
C LEU A 57 -18.75 0.67 -4.26
N CYS A 58 -19.61 0.99 -3.29
CA CYS A 58 -21.04 1.22 -3.55
C CYS A 58 -21.24 2.37 -4.56
N ALA A 59 -20.49 3.46 -4.42
CA ALA A 59 -20.57 4.58 -5.36
C ALA A 59 -20.09 4.21 -6.78
N ALA A 60 -19.16 3.26 -6.90
CA ALA A 60 -18.68 2.71 -8.17
C ALA A 60 -19.58 1.58 -8.72
N GLY A 61 -20.62 1.17 -8.01
CA GLY A 61 -21.48 0.04 -8.37
C GLY A 61 -20.81 -1.33 -8.22
N LEU A 62 -19.79 -1.43 -7.35
CA LEU A 62 -19.03 -2.65 -7.10
C LEU A 62 -19.45 -3.29 -5.77
N GLU A 63 -19.44 -4.61 -5.72
CA GLU A 63 -19.81 -5.39 -4.52
C GLU A 63 -18.58 -5.83 -3.71
N HIS A 64 -17.42 -5.97 -4.38
CA HIS A 64 -16.20 -6.49 -3.76
C HIS A 64 -14.95 -5.72 -4.21
N PRO A 65 -13.95 -5.51 -3.33
CA PRO A 65 -12.71 -4.81 -3.68
C PRO A 65 -11.93 -5.44 -4.86
N GLU A 66 -12.03 -6.76 -5.04
CA GLU A 66 -11.38 -7.47 -6.16
C GLU A 66 -11.94 -7.09 -7.54
N GLN A 67 -13.12 -6.47 -7.58
CA GLN A 67 -13.72 -5.96 -8.81
C GLN A 67 -13.13 -4.61 -9.25
N ILE A 68 -12.31 -3.98 -8.39
CA ILE A 68 -11.62 -2.75 -8.75
C ILE A 68 -10.54 -3.09 -9.78
N ASP A 69 -10.66 -2.48 -10.94
CA ASP A 69 -9.67 -2.55 -12.02
C ASP A 69 -9.10 -1.16 -12.34
N PRO A 70 -8.08 -1.06 -13.20
CA PRO A 70 -7.49 0.22 -13.58
C PRO A 70 -8.45 1.20 -14.26
N GLU A 71 -9.58 0.76 -14.79
CA GLU A 71 -10.58 1.64 -15.43
C GLU A 71 -11.40 2.39 -14.36
N HIS A 72 -11.56 1.83 -13.16
CA HIS A 72 -12.27 2.49 -12.06
C HIS A 72 -11.44 3.61 -11.40
N VAL A 73 -10.13 3.66 -11.65
CA VAL A 73 -9.24 4.65 -11.03
C VAL A 73 -8.90 5.75 -12.04
N LEU A 74 -9.43 6.93 -11.78
CA LEU A 74 -9.27 8.10 -12.66
C LEU A 74 -8.14 9.00 -12.14
N ARG A 75 -7.29 9.45 -13.04
CA ARG A 75 -6.22 10.42 -12.78
C ARG A 75 -6.42 11.69 -13.59
N ARG A 76 -6.37 12.83 -12.91
CA ARG A 76 -6.27 14.12 -13.61
C ARG A 76 -4.86 14.28 -14.19
N VAL A 77 -4.77 14.36 -15.51
CA VAL A 77 -3.49 14.49 -16.24
C VAL A 77 -3.20 15.92 -16.65
N SER A 78 -4.26 16.75 -16.76
CA SER A 78 -4.14 18.19 -16.97
C SER A 78 -5.31 18.94 -16.31
N GLN A 79 -5.39 20.25 -16.52
CA GLN A 79 -6.51 21.05 -16.01
C GLN A 79 -7.86 20.67 -16.63
N VAL A 80 -7.84 20.16 -17.87
CA VAL A 80 -9.04 19.86 -18.66
C VAL A 80 -9.21 18.38 -19.02
N GLU A 81 -8.27 17.52 -18.59
CA GLU A 81 -8.27 16.11 -18.97
C GLU A 81 -8.17 15.19 -17.76
N VAL A 82 -9.04 14.18 -17.72
CA VAL A 82 -9.02 13.06 -16.77
C VAL A 82 -8.98 11.76 -17.56
N ARG A 83 -8.12 10.84 -17.19
CA ARG A 83 -7.98 9.51 -17.83
C ARG A 83 -7.96 8.42 -16.80
N SER A 84 -8.44 7.21 -17.17
CA SER A 84 -8.29 6.03 -16.35
C SER A 84 -6.83 5.58 -16.26
N LEU A 85 -6.46 4.85 -15.21
CA LEU A 85 -5.13 4.25 -15.13
C LEU A 85 -4.93 3.21 -16.24
N GLY A 86 -5.98 2.51 -16.65
CA GLY A 86 -5.94 1.57 -17.79
C GLY A 86 -5.58 2.22 -19.10
N ALA A 87 -6.05 3.47 -19.33
CA ALA A 87 -5.68 4.25 -20.50
C ALA A 87 -4.27 4.87 -20.42
N LEU A 88 -3.70 5.03 -19.22
CA LEU A 88 -2.39 5.64 -19.00
C LEU A 88 -1.26 4.63 -18.94
N TYR A 89 -1.52 3.43 -18.40
CA TYR A 89 -0.51 2.43 -18.12
C TYR A 89 -0.93 1.06 -18.66
N ARG A 90 0.04 0.30 -19.15
CA ARG A 90 -0.17 -1.11 -19.46
C ARG A 90 -0.09 -1.93 -18.17
N PHE A 91 -1.14 -2.65 -17.85
CA PHE A 91 -1.20 -3.61 -16.76
C PHE A 91 -1.01 -5.03 -17.30
N LEU A 92 -0.41 -5.89 -16.48
CA LEU A 92 -0.29 -7.31 -16.80
C LEU A 92 -1.64 -8.00 -16.65
N ARG A 93 -1.90 -8.98 -17.51
CA ARG A 93 -3.04 -9.88 -17.35
C ARG A 93 -2.72 -10.98 -16.34
N PRO A 94 -3.72 -11.54 -15.65
CA PRO A 94 -3.51 -12.71 -14.80
C PRO A 94 -2.78 -13.84 -15.55
N GLY A 95 -1.68 -14.34 -14.97
CA GLY A 95 -0.87 -15.40 -15.56
C GLY A 95 0.08 -14.98 -16.69
N GLU A 96 0.10 -13.73 -17.14
CA GLU A 96 0.94 -13.27 -18.25
C GLU A 96 2.43 -13.52 -17.99
N LEU A 97 2.90 -13.34 -16.76
CA LEU A 97 4.30 -13.59 -16.38
C LEU A 97 4.66 -15.10 -16.34
N VAL A 98 3.68 -15.96 -16.08
CA VAL A 98 3.88 -17.41 -16.00
C VAL A 98 3.87 -18.06 -17.39
N SER A 99 3.08 -17.51 -18.31
CA SER A 99 2.94 -18.05 -19.67
C SER A 99 4.05 -17.65 -20.63
N GLY A 100 4.94 -16.74 -20.25
CA GLY A 100 6.05 -16.28 -21.06
C GLY A 100 6.57 -14.91 -20.67
N ILE A 101 7.62 -14.45 -21.37
CA ILE A 101 8.17 -13.09 -21.16
C ILE A 101 7.17 -12.07 -21.72
N PRO A 102 6.62 -11.19 -20.90
CA PRO A 102 5.63 -10.24 -21.38
C PRO A 102 6.28 -9.19 -22.30
N GLU A 103 5.61 -8.78 -23.32
CA GLU A 103 5.92 -7.59 -24.14
C GLU A 103 5.62 -6.30 -23.36
N HIS A 104 6.22 -6.20 -22.15
CA HIS A 104 6.01 -5.09 -21.24
C HIS A 104 7.36 -4.41 -20.95
N ALA A 105 7.46 -3.11 -21.24
CA ALA A 105 8.72 -2.36 -21.19
C ALA A 105 9.45 -2.47 -19.84
N VAL A 106 8.70 -2.47 -18.74
CA VAL A 106 9.26 -2.57 -17.38
C VAL A 106 9.55 -4.03 -17.01
N PHE A 107 8.55 -4.90 -17.11
CA PHE A 107 8.69 -6.29 -16.62
C PHE A 107 9.65 -7.13 -17.47
N LYS A 108 9.72 -6.89 -18.79
CA LYS A 108 10.65 -7.59 -19.67
C LYS A 108 12.12 -7.40 -19.22
N SER A 109 12.50 -6.19 -18.83
CA SER A 109 13.87 -5.90 -18.42
C SER A 109 14.25 -6.54 -17.07
N PHE A 110 13.29 -6.82 -16.20
CA PHE A 110 13.54 -7.38 -14.87
C PHE A 110 13.25 -8.87 -14.79
N TRP A 111 12.42 -9.42 -15.68
CA TRP A 111 11.96 -10.80 -15.58
C TRP A 111 13.10 -11.81 -15.75
N ASP A 112 13.95 -11.63 -16.75
CA ASP A 112 15.09 -12.51 -17.02
C ASP A 112 16.19 -12.38 -15.97
N ALA A 113 16.31 -11.22 -15.33
CA ALA A 113 17.29 -10.96 -14.30
C ALA A 113 16.83 -11.37 -12.89
N SER A 114 15.51 -11.66 -12.72
CA SER A 114 14.95 -11.98 -11.41
C SER A 114 15.33 -13.41 -10.99
N ARG A 115 15.72 -13.56 -9.72
CA ARG A 115 16.16 -14.84 -9.14
C ARG A 115 15.52 -15.02 -7.77
N ALA A 116 15.19 -16.27 -7.44
CA ALA A 116 14.59 -16.61 -6.15
C ALA A 116 15.57 -16.50 -4.98
N ASP A 117 16.87 -16.59 -5.25
CA ASP A 117 17.95 -16.64 -4.27
C ASP A 117 18.68 -15.31 -4.08
N SER A 118 18.37 -14.28 -4.86
CA SER A 118 19.08 -13.00 -4.82
C SER A 118 18.25 -11.83 -5.32
N PHE A 119 18.34 -10.69 -4.63
CA PHE A 119 17.80 -9.41 -5.10
C PHE A 119 18.75 -8.66 -6.04
N SER A 120 19.99 -9.16 -6.24
CA SER A 120 20.95 -8.55 -7.17
C SER A 120 20.59 -8.94 -8.60
N MET A 121 20.35 -7.95 -9.44
CA MET A 121 20.27 -8.13 -10.89
C MET A 121 21.67 -8.33 -11.43
N LYS A 122 21.90 -9.39 -12.16
CA LYS A 122 23.13 -9.65 -12.90
C LYS A 122 22.86 -9.60 -14.40
#